data_4e59a341d5d094490b95f682325d46c8
#
_entry.id   4e59a341d5d094490b95f682325d46c8
#
_cell.length_a   1.000
_cell.length_b   1.000
_cell.length_c   1.000
_cell.angle_alpha   90.00
_cell.angle_beta   90.00
_cell.angle_gamma   90.00
#
_symmetry.space_group_name_H-M   'P 1'
#
loop_
_entity.id
_entity.type
_entity.pdbx_description
1 polymer ?
#
loop_
_entity_poly.entity_id
_entity_poly.type
_entity_poly.pdbx_seq_one_letter_code
_entity_poly.pdbx_strand_id
1 'polypeptide(L)'
;MNAKVFNPSIITKEQIAGLHFPSQEVLVLPNEIKQRRKNAQEGLLLGNRYKAKVRIVFEDTETLKQVEATIWGLTDLHVILKKGTTIPMHRIYTIDICP
;
A
#
# COMPACT_ATOMS: atom_id res chain seq x y z
N MET A 1 15.05 -16.20 -15.03
CA MET A 1 14.62 -15.29 -13.99
C MET A 1 13.36 -15.81 -13.30
N ASN A 2 13.33 -15.77 -12.06
CA ASN A 2 12.18 -16.25 -11.34
C ASN A 2 11.11 -15.19 -11.24
N ALA A 3 9.92 -15.55 -11.60
CA ALA A 3 8.79 -14.72 -11.27
C ALA A 3 8.73 -14.59 -9.75
N LYS A 4 8.64 -13.38 -9.27
CA LYS A 4 8.50 -13.17 -7.85
C LYS A 4 7.10 -13.60 -7.45
N VAL A 5 7.03 -14.57 -6.56
CA VAL A 5 5.75 -15.03 -6.05
C VAL A 5 5.48 -14.27 -4.76
N PHE A 6 4.43 -13.48 -4.76
CA PHE A 6 3.98 -12.81 -3.54
C PHE A 6 3.12 -13.78 -2.75
N ASN A 7 3.49 -13.95 -1.50
CA ASN A 7 2.70 -14.75 -0.58
C ASN A 7 2.55 -13.95 0.72
N PRO A 8 1.89 -12.79 0.65
CA PRO A 8 1.81 -11.89 1.78
C PRO A 8 0.85 -12.42 2.85
N SER A 9 1.16 -12.11 4.09
CA SER A 9 0.24 -12.34 5.19
C SER A 9 -0.88 -11.32 5.11
N ILE A 10 -2.12 -11.79 5.15
CA ILE A 10 -3.29 -10.92 5.10
C ILE A 10 -3.55 -10.39 6.50
N ILE A 11 -3.58 -9.07 6.64
CA ILE A 11 -3.82 -8.41 7.91
C ILE A 11 -4.95 -7.39 7.79
N THR A 12 -5.43 -6.90 8.93
CA THR A 12 -6.39 -5.81 8.98
C THR A 12 -5.66 -4.48 9.15
N LYS A 13 -6.33 -3.38 8.80
CA LYS A 13 -5.70 -2.07 8.95
C LYS A 13 -5.40 -1.73 10.41
N GLU A 14 -6.15 -2.30 11.36
CA GLU A 14 -5.90 -2.08 12.78
C GLU A 14 -4.55 -2.65 13.23
N GLN A 15 -4.06 -3.65 12.54
CA GLN A 15 -2.78 -4.27 12.89
C GLN A 15 -1.58 -3.48 12.39
N ILE A 16 -1.80 -2.51 11.49
CA ILE A 16 -0.70 -1.76 10.89
C ILE A 16 -0.03 -0.82 11.91
N ALA A 17 -0.79 -0.29 12.85
CA ALA A 17 -0.27 0.69 13.81
C ALA A 17 0.92 0.17 14.61
N GLY A 18 1.00 -1.14 14.84
CA GLY A 18 2.11 -1.74 15.58
C GLY A 18 3.31 -2.14 14.74
N LEU A 19 3.27 -1.91 13.43
CA LEU A 19 4.35 -2.34 12.56
C LEU A 19 5.46 -1.31 12.48
N HIS A 20 6.67 -1.80 12.24
CA HIS A 20 7.84 -0.94 12.03
C HIS A 20 8.29 -1.08 10.58
N PHE A 21 8.72 0.03 9.98
CA PHE A 21 9.07 0.07 8.58
C PHE A 21 10.51 0.56 8.38
N PRO A 22 11.32 -0.17 7.61
CA PRO A 22 12.64 0.33 7.23
C PRO A 22 12.52 1.55 6.32
N SER A 23 13.59 2.33 6.24
CA SER A 23 13.62 3.52 5.39
C SER A 23 13.89 3.23 3.92
N GLN A 24 14.25 2.00 3.60
CA GLN A 24 14.66 1.62 2.25
C GLN A 24 13.46 1.46 1.32
N GLU A 25 13.59 1.98 0.10
CA GLU A 25 12.57 1.81 -0.95
C GLU A 25 12.55 0.35 -1.42
N VAL A 26 11.35 -0.24 -1.52
CA VAL A 26 11.23 -1.64 -1.97
C VAL A 26 11.21 -1.79 -3.49
N LEU A 27 10.83 -0.73 -4.23
CA LEU A 27 10.83 -0.78 -5.68
C LEU A 27 12.14 -0.24 -6.23
N VAL A 28 12.60 -0.82 -7.34
CA VAL A 28 13.86 -0.45 -7.96
C VAL A 28 13.64 0.36 -9.23
N LEU A 29 12.63 -0.01 -10.02
CA LEU A 29 12.42 0.59 -11.33
C LEU A 29 11.60 1.88 -11.23
N PRO A 30 12.06 2.97 -11.88
CA PRO A 30 11.33 4.24 -11.84
C PRO A 30 9.89 4.13 -12.34
N ASN A 31 9.64 3.28 -13.33
CA ASN A 31 8.29 3.08 -13.87
C ASN A 31 7.36 2.50 -12.81
N GLU A 32 7.86 1.59 -12.00
CA GLU A 32 7.07 0.97 -10.95
C GLU A 32 6.75 1.96 -9.83
N ILE A 33 7.72 2.82 -9.51
CA ILE A 33 7.53 3.87 -8.51
C ILE A 33 6.46 4.85 -8.97
N LYS A 34 6.51 5.26 -10.24
CA LYS A 34 5.49 6.14 -10.81
C LYS A 34 4.12 5.48 -10.83
N GLN A 35 4.07 4.22 -11.24
CA GLN A 35 2.81 3.49 -11.33
C GLN A 35 2.17 3.32 -9.97
N ARG A 36 2.99 3.04 -8.95
CA ARG A 36 2.52 2.93 -7.57
C ARG A 36 1.83 4.22 -7.13
N ARG A 37 2.46 5.38 -7.38
CA ARG A 37 1.89 6.67 -7.04
C ARG A 37 0.58 6.92 -7.77
N LYS A 38 0.55 6.60 -9.05
CA LYS A 38 -0.63 6.75 -9.88
C LYS A 38 -1.79 5.90 -9.37
N ASN A 39 -1.49 4.66 -9.02
CA ASN A 39 -2.50 3.75 -8.47
C ASN A 39 -3.02 4.23 -7.12
N ALA A 40 -2.16 4.82 -6.31
CA ALA A 40 -2.58 5.39 -5.03
C ALA A 40 -3.53 6.57 -5.25
N GLN A 41 -3.24 7.42 -6.22
CA GLN A 41 -4.10 8.56 -6.55
C GLN A 41 -5.47 8.11 -7.04
N GLU A 42 -5.49 7.08 -7.88
CA GLU A 42 -6.74 6.50 -8.36
C GLU A 42 -7.54 5.88 -7.21
N GLY A 43 -6.84 5.16 -6.34
CA GLY A 43 -7.47 4.57 -5.16
C GLY A 43 -8.09 5.62 -4.25
N LEU A 44 -7.40 6.75 -4.08
CA LEU A 44 -7.92 7.87 -3.30
C LEU A 44 -9.20 8.44 -3.91
N LEU A 45 -9.19 8.66 -5.23
CA LEU A 45 -10.35 9.19 -5.94
C LEU A 45 -11.55 8.27 -5.79
N LEU A 46 -11.35 6.98 -6.02
CA LEU A 46 -12.43 6.00 -5.93
C LEU A 46 -12.87 5.78 -4.49
N GLY A 47 -11.95 5.86 -3.55
CA GLY A 47 -12.27 5.76 -2.14
C GLY A 47 -13.15 6.90 -1.66
N ASN A 48 -12.85 8.14 -2.10
CA ASN A 48 -13.64 9.31 -1.74
C ASN A 48 -15.03 9.27 -2.39
N ARG A 49 -15.10 8.82 -3.64
CA ARG A 49 -16.33 8.89 -4.41
C ARG A 49 -17.27 7.70 -4.14
N TYR A 50 -16.68 6.51 -4.02
CA TYR A 50 -17.47 5.27 -3.95
C TYR A 50 -17.16 4.43 -2.72
N LYS A 51 -16.27 4.88 -1.85
CA LYS A 51 -15.77 4.10 -0.71
C LYS A 51 -15.15 2.78 -1.17
N ALA A 52 -14.56 2.78 -2.36
CA ALA A 52 -13.93 1.60 -2.92
C ALA A 52 -12.74 1.19 -2.09
N LYS A 53 -12.52 -0.12 -1.99
CA LYS A 53 -11.35 -0.66 -1.31
C LYS A 53 -10.25 -0.95 -2.30
N VAL A 54 -9.01 -0.82 -1.84
CA VAL A 54 -7.83 -1.23 -2.59
C VAL A 54 -7.12 -2.32 -1.82
N ARG A 55 -6.36 -3.13 -2.56
CA ARG A 55 -5.46 -4.13 -1.98
C ARG A 55 -4.07 -3.57 -2.05
N ILE A 56 -3.42 -3.46 -0.90
CA ILE A 56 -2.07 -2.92 -0.80
C ILE A 56 -1.14 -4.03 -0.32
N VAL A 57 -0.11 -4.31 -1.11
CA VAL A 57 0.96 -5.24 -0.74
C VAL A 57 2.17 -4.43 -0.35
N PHE A 58 2.64 -4.64 0.86
CA PHE A 58 3.75 -3.87 1.43
C PHE A 58 4.58 -4.76 2.33
N GLU A 59 5.75 -4.25 2.74
CA GLU A 59 6.65 -5.03 3.59
C GLU A 59 7.10 -4.18 4.78
N ASP A 60 6.92 -4.72 5.98
CA ASP A 60 7.47 -4.12 7.19
C ASP A 60 8.87 -4.69 7.47
N THR A 61 9.37 -4.53 8.69
CA THR A 61 10.69 -5.06 9.05
C THR A 61 10.75 -6.58 9.07
N GLU A 62 9.62 -7.25 9.12
CA GLU A 62 9.59 -8.69 9.33
C GLU A 62 9.16 -9.48 8.11
N THR A 63 8.10 -9.07 7.42
CA THR A 63 7.54 -9.89 6.37
C THR A 63 6.68 -9.10 5.40
N LEU A 64 6.36 -9.72 4.30
CA LEU A 64 5.46 -9.20 3.29
C LEU A 64 4.02 -9.31 3.79
N LYS A 65 3.25 -8.23 3.65
CA LYS A 65 1.88 -8.16 4.15
C LYS A 65 0.93 -7.58 3.11
N GLN A 66 -0.33 -7.87 3.29
CA GLN A 66 -1.40 -7.39 2.42
C GLN A 66 -2.57 -6.90 3.26
N VAL A 67 -3.12 -5.76 2.89
CA VAL A 67 -4.31 -5.21 3.54
C VAL A 67 -5.31 -4.75 2.47
N GLU A 68 -6.59 -4.91 2.76
CA GLU A 68 -7.66 -4.32 1.94
C GLU A 68 -8.33 -3.23 2.75
N ALA A 69 -8.33 -2.02 2.20
CA ALA A 69 -8.87 -0.85 2.91
C ALA A 69 -9.17 0.27 1.93
N THR A 70 -9.89 1.26 2.42
CA THR A 70 -10.20 2.47 1.66
C THR A 70 -9.12 3.51 1.93
N ILE A 71 -8.59 4.11 0.86
CA ILE A 71 -7.63 5.21 0.99
C ILE A 71 -8.40 6.50 1.24
N TRP A 72 -8.08 7.19 2.34
CA TRP A 72 -8.69 8.45 2.70
C TRP A 72 -7.82 9.66 2.36
N GLY A 73 -6.52 9.47 2.21
CA GLY A 73 -5.63 10.57 1.88
C GLY A 73 -4.28 10.09 1.40
N LEU A 74 -3.53 11.03 0.84
CA LEU A 74 -2.15 10.79 0.39
C LEU A 74 -1.30 11.97 0.78
N THR A 75 -0.08 11.68 1.21
CA THR A 75 0.99 12.65 1.29
C THR A 75 2.11 12.20 0.37
N ASP A 76 3.18 12.97 0.30
CA ASP A 76 4.35 12.56 -0.49
C ASP A 76 4.94 11.26 0.02
N LEU A 77 4.81 10.99 1.32
CA LEU A 77 5.50 9.89 1.98
C LEU A 77 4.58 8.76 2.42
N HIS A 78 3.27 9.00 2.51
CA HIS A 78 2.36 8.02 3.12
C HIS A 78 1.05 7.88 2.38
N VAL A 79 0.50 6.67 2.44
CA VAL A 79 -0.89 6.38 2.12
C VAL A 79 -1.65 6.40 3.45
N ILE A 80 -2.73 7.18 3.51
CA ILE A 80 -3.57 7.30 4.71
C ILE A 80 -4.85 6.51 4.48
N LEU A 81 -5.08 5.53 5.32
CA LEU A 81 -6.26 4.69 5.26
C LEU A 81 -7.38 5.24 6.13
N LYS A 82 -8.57 4.72 5.92
CA LYS A 82 -9.72 5.05 6.74
C LYS A 82 -9.36 4.94 8.22
N LYS A 83 -9.77 5.96 9.00
CA LYS A 83 -9.49 6.10 10.43
C LYS A 83 -8.04 6.47 10.75
N GLY A 84 -7.27 6.91 9.75
CA GLY A 84 -5.99 7.55 10.01
C GLY A 84 -4.76 6.65 10.06
N THR A 85 -4.92 5.34 9.86
CA THR A 85 -3.78 4.43 9.78
C THR A 85 -2.97 4.76 8.53
N THR A 86 -1.63 4.77 8.62
CA THR A 86 -0.77 5.12 7.50
C THR A 86 0.19 4.00 7.13
N ILE A 87 0.52 3.93 5.85
CA ILE A 87 1.56 3.03 5.33
C ILE A 87 2.55 3.89 4.57
N PRO A 88 3.86 3.76 4.87
CA PRO A 88 4.87 4.50 4.11
C PRO A 88 4.85 4.10 2.63
N MET A 89 4.80 5.08 1.75
CA MET A 89 4.74 4.81 0.31
C MET A 89 5.91 3.97 -0.17
N HIS A 90 7.11 4.23 0.34
CA HIS A 90 8.32 3.55 -0.11
C HIS A 90 8.36 2.07 0.29
N ARG A 91 7.46 1.61 1.14
CA ARG A 91 7.38 0.19 1.54
C ARG A 91 6.29 -0.57 0.80
N ILE A 92 5.60 0.08 -0.12
CA ILE A 92 4.50 -0.52 -0.86
C ILE A 92 5.00 -1.07 -2.19
N TYR A 93 4.67 -2.33 -2.47
CA TYR A 93 4.95 -2.96 -3.76
C TYR A 93 3.86 -2.65 -4.77
N THR A 94 2.61 -2.89 -4.41
CA THR A 94 1.48 -2.72 -5.33
C THR A 94 0.27 -2.15 -4.63
N ILE A 95 -0.53 -1.43 -5.40
CA ILE A 95 -1.85 -0.94 -4.99
C ILE A 95 -2.80 -1.27 -6.12
N ASP A 96 -3.80 -2.10 -5.85
CA ASP A 96 -4.78 -2.54 -6.84
C ASP A 96 -6.18 -2.25 -6.34
N ILE A 97 -7.05 -1.81 -7.26
CA ILE A 97 -8.45 -1.59 -6.93
C ILE A 97 -9.13 -2.96 -6.77
N CYS A 98 -9.83 -3.15 -5.68
CA CYS A 98 -10.59 -4.39 -5.46
C CYS A 98 -11.82 -4.41 -6.37
N PRO A 99 -12.12 -5.56 -7.00
CA PRO A 99 -13.32 -5.70 -7.83
C PRO A 99 -14.62 -5.59 -7.02
#